data_f1966df064493901a0e7702a67f0037f
#
_entry.id   f1966df064493901a0e7702a67f0037f
#
_cell.length_a   1.000
_cell.length_b   1.000
_cell.length_c   1.000
_cell.angle_alpha   90.00
_cell.angle_beta   90.00
_cell.angle_gamma   90.00
#
_symmetry.space_group_name_H-M   'P 1'
#
loop_
_entity.id
_entity.type
_entity.pdbx_description
1 polymer ?
#
loop_
_entity_poly.entity_id
_entity_poly.type
_entity_poly.pdbx_seq_one_letter_code
_entity_poly.pdbx_strand_id
1 'polypeptide(L)'
;MDFNFRDTAVAFQSHSNASLRRSHWLFKTLASPSLVKAGKAVTLWALAWRLPVKGLIRATVFRQFCGGETVAACKPVAQRHWELGVGSILDYSVEGQTDQAAYDQTTEMTLQTLALAASEDAVPLGVFKVTGLADTAVLEKVSAGLALNAEEQLAWDRAQGRVDRICKYAHQVGVPVMLDAEESWIQKAIDDLAYAAMAKYNREKVIVFNTIQCYRTGRLDHLKGALAKAEADGYGVGIKFVRGAYMEKERERAKAMGYPSPIQPDKASTDAEFDACVSHMILALGRPENAANFALMIGSHNEQSAEKAAHLLTASGWKPSEAPVWFAQLYGMSDHISFVMAHHGFRVAKYLPFGPIDKVMPYLFRRAEENTSVKGQTGRELGLIQAELKRRKSVARS
;
A
#
# COMPACT_ATOMS: atom_id res chain seq x y z
N MET A 1 26.60 1.00 -1.30
CA MET A 1 25.95 1.23 0.01
C MET A 1 25.78 -0.11 0.68
N ASP A 2 26.02 -0.18 1.98
CA ASP A 2 25.79 -1.41 2.77
C ASP A 2 24.61 -1.15 3.70
N PHE A 3 23.51 -1.89 3.50
CA PHE A 3 22.28 -1.70 4.26
C PHE A 3 22.25 -2.67 5.44
N ASN A 4 22.39 -2.15 6.65
CA ASN A 4 22.27 -2.97 7.85
C ASN A 4 20.83 -3.00 8.38
N PHE A 5 19.97 -3.81 7.78
CA PHE A 5 18.59 -4.00 8.26
C PHE A 5 18.49 -4.70 9.65
N ARG A 6 19.62 -5.02 10.29
CA ARG A 6 19.69 -5.50 11.67
C ARG A 6 20.02 -4.40 12.67
N ASP A 7 20.25 -3.17 12.21
CA ASP A 7 20.43 -2.03 13.11
C ASP A 7 19.10 -1.68 13.79
N THR A 8 18.88 -2.28 14.94
CA THR A 8 17.65 -2.10 15.71
C THR A 8 17.56 -0.72 16.37
N ALA A 9 18.68 -0.01 16.53
CA ALA A 9 18.67 1.34 17.05
C ALA A 9 18.03 2.31 16.05
N VAL A 10 18.40 2.23 14.78
CA VAL A 10 17.80 2.99 13.69
C VAL A 10 16.36 2.51 13.44
N ALA A 11 16.15 1.19 13.34
CA ALA A 11 14.85 0.60 13.02
C ALA A 11 13.73 1.01 13.97
N PHE A 12 14.02 1.09 15.27
CA PHE A 12 13.01 1.35 16.31
C PHE A 12 13.19 2.69 17.03
N GLN A 13 13.88 3.64 16.43
CA GLN A 13 14.11 4.97 17.02
C GLN A 13 12.80 5.71 17.33
N SER A 14 11.73 5.48 16.56
CA SER A 14 10.40 6.07 16.77
C SER A 14 9.63 5.45 17.94
N HIS A 15 10.09 4.32 18.50
CA HIS A 15 9.36 3.53 19.48
C HIS A 15 9.83 3.77 20.91
N SER A 16 8.90 4.00 21.82
CA SER A 16 9.16 3.92 23.27
C SER A 16 9.30 2.46 23.72
N ASN A 17 9.92 2.23 24.90
CA ASN A 17 10.01 0.90 25.50
C ASN A 17 8.62 0.26 25.73
N ALA A 18 7.62 1.06 26.10
CA ALA A 18 6.25 0.59 26.28
C ALA A 18 5.61 0.16 24.94
N SER A 19 5.86 0.93 23.86
CA SER A 19 5.42 0.59 22.50
C SER A 19 6.04 -0.73 22.04
N LEU A 20 7.37 -0.89 22.16
CA LEU A 20 8.06 -2.12 21.78
C LEU A 20 7.56 -3.36 22.55
N ARG A 21 7.32 -3.25 23.87
CA ARG A 21 6.77 -4.37 24.66
C ARG A 21 5.38 -4.76 24.20
N ARG A 22 4.53 -3.77 23.85
CA ARG A 22 3.19 -4.02 23.31
C ARG A 22 3.27 -4.70 21.96
N SER A 23 4.10 -4.19 21.02
CA SER A 23 4.33 -4.80 19.71
C SER A 23 4.88 -6.22 19.84
N HIS A 24 5.86 -6.45 20.75
CA HIS A 24 6.38 -7.78 21.06
C HIS A 24 5.26 -8.77 21.45
N TRP A 25 4.40 -8.37 22.41
CA TRP A 25 3.28 -9.21 22.86
C TRP A 25 2.31 -9.49 21.71
N LEU A 26 1.96 -8.46 20.94
CA LEU A 26 1.03 -8.58 19.82
C LEU A 26 1.59 -9.51 18.72
N PHE A 27 2.82 -9.30 18.25
CA PHE A 27 3.44 -10.18 17.25
C PHE A 27 3.63 -11.61 17.74
N LYS A 28 3.93 -11.82 19.04
CA LYS A 28 3.96 -13.14 19.63
C LYS A 28 2.58 -13.84 19.57
N THR A 29 1.50 -13.11 19.78
CA THR A 29 0.12 -13.62 19.65
C THR A 29 -0.23 -13.90 18.18
N LEU A 30 0.12 -12.97 17.27
CA LEU A 30 -0.12 -13.10 15.84
C LEU A 30 0.72 -14.21 15.18
N ALA A 31 1.80 -14.65 15.78
CA ALA A 31 2.59 -15.79 15.30
C ALA A 31 1.86 -17.14 15.40
N SER A 32 0.73 -17.21 16.11
CA SER A 32 -0.08 -18.45 16.26
C SER A 32 -1.33 -18.42 15.39
N PRO A 33 -1.42 -19.24 14.30
CA PRO A 33 -2.58 -19.28 13.43
C PRO A 33 -3.89 -19.61 14.17
N SER A 34 -3.83 -20.50 15.15
CA SER A 34 -5.00 -20.89 15.96
C SER A 34 -5.52 -19.74 16.81
N LEU A 35 -4.63 -18.95 17.42
CA LEU A 35 -5.01 -17.78 18.20
C LEU A 35 -5.61 -16.67 17.31
N VAL A 36 -5.07 -16.47 16.12
CA VAL A 36 -5.61 -15.50 15.16
C VAL A 36 -7.00 -15.92 14.69
N LYS A 37 -7.19 -17.20 14.33
CA LYS A 37 -8.50 -17.73 13.92
C LYS A 37 -9.54 -17.62 15.03
N ALA A 38 -9.18 -18.01 16.25
CA ALA A 38 -10.07 -17.90 17.41
C ALA A 38 -10.38 -16.42 17.74
N GLY A 39 -9.36 -15.55 17.73
CA GLY A 39 -9.50 -14.11 17.97
C GLY A 39 -10.42 -13.44 16.94
N LYS A 40 -10.29 -13.79 15.64
CA LYS A 40 -11.18 -13.30 14.57
C LYS A 40 -12.64 -13.73 14.86
N ALA A 41 -12.88 -15.00 15.14
CA ALA A 41 -14.22 -15.51 15.43
C ALA A 41 -14.86 -14.84 16.65
N VAL A 42 -14.12 -14.74 17.75
CA VAL A 42 -14.58 -14.07 18.99
C VAL A 42 -14.85 -12.58 18.74
N THR A 43 -13.98 -11.89 17.99
CA THR A 43 -14.17 -10.46 17.67
C THR A 43 -15.44 -10.26 16.84
N LEU A 44 -15.66 -11.06 15.80
CA LEU A 44 -16.85 -10.97 14.95
C LEU A 44 -18.13 -11.26 15.76
N TRP A 45 -18.10 -12.29 16.61
CA TRP A 45 -19.20 -12.61 17.52
C TRP A 45 -19.50 -11.44 18.47
N ALA A 46 -18.47 -10.90 19.12
CA ALA A 46 -18.62 -9.80 20.06
C ALA A 46 -19.16 -8.51 19.40
N LEU A 47 -18.72 -8.21 18.17
CA LEU A 47 -19.25 -7.07 17.40
C LEU A 47 -20.69 -7.29 16.98
N ALA A 48 -21.08 -8.52 16.57
CA ALA A 48 -22.45 -8.86 16.22
C ALA A 48 -23.40 -8.69 17.41
N TRP A 49 -22.95 -9.04 18.62
CA TRP A 49 -23.70 -8.85 19.87
C TRP A 49 -23.51 -7.45 20.49
N ARG A 50 -22.87 -6.52 19.78
CA ARG A 50 -22.62 -5.13 20.22
C ARG A 50 -21.91 -5.02 21.57
N LEU A 51 -21.09 -6.03 21.92
CA LEU A 51 -20.30 -5.97 23.14
C LEU A 51 -19.25 -4.85 23.09
N PRO A 52 -18.86 -4.26 24.22
CA PRO A 52 -17.96 -3.08 24.27
C PRO A 52 -16.50 -3.46 24.02
N VAL A 53 -16.21 -4.20 22.92
CA VAL A 53 -14.86 -4.68 22.57
C VAL A 53 -14.03 -3.65 21.79
N LYS A 54 -14.65 -2.56 21.29
CA LYS A 54 -13.95 -1.52 20.49
C LYS A 54 -12.77 -0.92 21.24
N GLY A 55 -12.86 -0.73 22.56
CA GLY A 55 -11.76 -0.22 23.39
C GLY A 55 -10.54 -1.16 23.39
N LEU A 56 -10.77 -2.47 23.48
CA LEU A 56 -9.71 -3.48 23.43
C LEU A 56 -9.05 -3.52 22.03
N ILE A 57 -9.86 -3.53 20.98
CA ILE A 57 -9.38 -3.50 19.59
C ILE A 57 -8.53 -2.24 19.37
N ARG A 58 -9.02 -1.06 19.81
CA ARG A 58 -8.28 0.21 19.72
C ARG A 58 -6.93 0.15 20.44
N ALA A 59 -6.88 -0.39 21.64
CA ALA A 59 -5.65 -0.47 22.45
C ALA A 59 -4.63 -1.50 21.92
N THR A 60 -5.05 -2.45 21.09
CA THR A 60 -4.22 -3.56 20.59
C THR A 60 -3.96 -3.43 19.09
N VAL A 61 -4.66 -4.22 18.25
CA VAL A 61 -4.39 -4.34 16.81
C VAL A 61 -4.61 -3.03 16.04
N PHE A 62 -5.62 -2.24 16.42
CA PHE A 62 -5.87 -0.96 15.74
C PHE A 62 -4.71 0.02 15.94
N ARG A 63 -4.25 0.20 17.18
CA ARG A 63 -3.11 1.07 17.48
C ARG A 63 -1.79 0.60 16.84
N GLN A 64 -1.66 -0.68 16.54
CA GLN A 64 -0.47 -1.23 15.87
C GLN A 64 -0.48 -0.95 14.37
N PHE A 65 -1.64 -1.06 13.70
CA PHE A 65 -1.73 -1.09 12.25
C PHE A 65 -2.51 0.08 11.63
N CYS A 66 -3.13 0.94 12.43
CA CYS A 66 -3.87 2.11 11.98
C CYS A 66 -3.38 3.41 12.62
N GLY A 67 -3.41 4.49 11.86
CA GLY A 67 -3.00 5.81 12.32
C GLY A 67 -4.03 6.48 13.23
N GLY A 68 -5.31 6.20 13.00
CA GLY A 68 -6.42 6.81 13.74
C GLY A 68 -7.76 6.53 13.10
N GLU A 69 -8.83 7.04 13.69
CA GLU A 69 -10.19 6.92 13.12
C GLU A 69 -10.53 8.07 12.15
N THR A 70 -9.76 9.17 12.17
CA THR A 70 -9.97 10.35 11.34
C THR A 70 -8.65 10.87 10.78
N VAL A 71 -8.71 11.69 9.74
CA VAL A 71 -7.54 12.39 9.15
C VAL A 71 -6.79 13.18 10.23
N ALA A 72 -7.51 13.92 11.08
CA ALA A 72 -6.91 14.70 12.16
C ALA A 72 -6.16 13.84 13.19
N ALA A 73 -6.67 12.64 13.50
CA ALA A 73 -6.00 11.69 14.40
C ALA A 73 -4.70 11.10 13.80
N CYS A 74 -4.59 11.04 12.47
CA CYS A 74 -3.39 10.55 11.77
C CYS A 74 -2.26 11.59 11.74
N LYS A 75 -2.56 12.87 11.75
CA LYS A 75 -1.58 13.95 11.64
C LYS A 75 -0.42 13.85 12.65
N PRO A 76 -0.63 13.64 13.96
CA PRO A 76 0.48 13.47 14.90
C PRO A 76 1.33 12.21 14.66
N VAL A 77 0.75 11.16 14.06
CA VAL A 77 1.48 9.94 13.69
C VAL A 77 2.37 10.22 12.49
N ALA A 78 1.82 10.85 11.46
CA ALA A 78 2.55 11.25 10.26
C ALA A 78 3.72 12.19 10.60
N GLN A 79 3.49 13.17 11.46
CA GLN A 79 4.51 14.14 11.87
C GLN A 79 5.70 13.45 12.57
N ARG A 80 5.43 12.52 13.51
CA ARG A 80 6.51 11.74 14.17
C ARG A 80 7.34 10.90 13.21
N HIS A 81 6.74 10.36 12.14
CA HIS A 81 7.49 9.65 11.12
C HIS A 81 8.34 10.60 10.28
N TRP A 82 7.77 11.76 9.94
CA TRP A 82 8.44 12.78 9.14
C TRP A 82 9.68 13.33 9.82
N GLU A 83 9.65 13.55 11.15
CA GLU A 83 10.81 13.94 11.96
C GLU A 83 11.98 12.95 11.84
N LEU A 84 11.71 11.72 11.40
CA LEU A 84 12.68 10.65 11.17
C LEU A 84 12.91 10.35 9.68
N GLY A 85 12.50 11.26 8.79
CA GLY A 85 12.68 11.14 7.35
C GLY A 85 11.72 10.18 6.63
N VAL A 86 10.63 9.77 7.28
CA VAL A 86 9.65 8.83 6.71
C VAL A 86 8.30 9.53 6.54
N GLY A 87 7.81 9.64 5.30
CA GLY A 87 6.48 10.16 5.01
C GLY A 87 5.36 9.19 5.40
N SER A 88 4.13 9.64 5.32
CA SER A 88 2.94 8.82 5.55
C SER A 88 1.96 8.97 4.39
N ILE A 89 1.32 7.86 3.99
CA ILE A 89 0.26 7.83 2.97
C ILE A 89 -1.02 7.45 3.69
N LEU A 90 -1.95 8.38 3.83
CA LEU A 90 -3.20 8.14 4.52
C LEU A 90 -4.13 7.32 3.62
N ASP A 91 -4.44 6.10 4.03
CA ASP A 91 -5.34 5.19 3.33
C ASP A 91 -6.67 5.07 4.09
N TYR A 92 -7.74 5.59 3.51
CA TYR A 92 -9.10 5.41 4.06
C TYR A 92 -9.54 3.98 3.82
N SER A 93 -9.20 3.09 4.73
CA SER A 93 -9.36 1.64 4.62
C SER A 93 -10.76 1.17 5.00
N VAL A 94 -11.80 1.84 4.49
CA VAL A 94 -13.21 1.43 4.64
C VAL A 94 -13.59 0.58 3.45
N GLU A 95 -14.03 -0.66 3.69
CA GLU A 95 -14.35 -1.65 2.67
C GLU A 95 -15.82 -2.08 2.73
N GLY A 96 -16.31 -2.70 1.63
CA GLY A 96 -17.66 -3.25 1.55
C GLY A 96 -18.76 -2.19 1.46
N GLN A 97 -18.48 -1.05 0.87
CA GLN A 97 -19.50 -0.05 0.54
C GLN A 97 -20.40 -0.56 -0.59
N THR A 98 -21.70 -0.27 -0.52
CA THR A 98 -22.69 -0.80 -1.48
C THR A 98 -23.68 0.25 -1.98
N ASP A 99 -23.59 1.50 -1.53
CA ASP A 99 -24.51 2.55 -1.92
C ASP A 99 -23.81 3.83 -2.38
N GLN A 100 -24.51 4.65 -3.14
CA GLN A 100 -23.98 5.85 -3.76
C GLN A 100 -23.50 6.90 -2.72
N ALA A 101 -24.21 7.02 -1.58
CA ALA A 101 -23.84 7.98 -0.54
C ALA A 101 -22.51 7.59 0.12
N ALA A 102 -22.28 6.30 0.32
CA ALA A 102 -21.02 5.79 0.86
C ALA A 102 -19.85 5.99 -0.12
N TYR A 103 -20.07 5.81 -1.43
CA TYR A 103 -19.06 6.11 -2.45
C TYR A 103 -18.74 7.61 -2.50
N ASP A 104 -19.73 8.48 -2.40
CA ASP A 104 -19.52 9.92 -2.32
C ASP A 104 -18.77 10.31 -1.04
N GLN A 105 -19.09 9.70 0.10
CA GLN A 105 -18.37 9.90 1.36
C GLN A 105 -16.89 9.48 1.23
N THR A 106 -16.60 8.36 0.58
CA THR A 106 -15.22 7.91 0.34
C THR A 106 -14.48 8.89 -0.57
N THR A 107 -15.15 9.44 -1.60
CA THR A 107 -14.60 10.47 -2.47
C THR A 107 -14.21 11.70 -1.66
N GLU A 108 -15.12 12.23 -0.83
CA GLU A 108 -14.86 13.40 0.02
C GLU A 108 -13.73 13.14 1.03
N MET A 109 -13.67 11.94 1.61
CA MET A 109 -12.59 11.58 2.53
C MET A 109 -11.23 11.54 1.82
N THR A 110 -11.18 11.01 0.59
CA THR A 110 -9.98 11.02 -0.24
C THR A 110 -9.54 12.45 -0.57
N LEU A 111 -10.47 13.33 -0.91
CA LEU A 111 -10.17 14.75 -1.14
C LEU A 111 -9.64 15.44 0.13
N GLN A 112 -10.16 15.11 1.31
CA GLN A 112 -9.63 15.61 2.58
C GLN A 112 -8.19 15.13 2.85
N THR A 113 -7.86 13.86 2.52
CA THR A 113 -6.46 13.38 2.64
C THR A 113 -5.53 14.11 1.69
N LEU A 114 -5.96 14.38 0.45
CA LEU A 114 -5.19 15.17 -0.52
C LEU A 114 -5.04 16.63 -0.10
N ALA A 115 -6.08 17.25 0.50
CA ALA A 115 -5.99 18.59 1.04
C ALA A 115 -4.97 18.67 2.19
N LEU A 116 -4.93 17.66 3.07
CA LEU A 116 -3.90 17.57 4.10
C LEU A 116 -2.51 17.41 3.46
N ALA A 117 -2.37 16.53 2.48
CA ALA A 117 -1.11 16.30 1.76
C ALA A 117 -0.59 17.57 1.06
N ALA A 118 -1.48 18.43 0.59
CA ALA A 118 -1.11 19.72 -0.01
C ALA A 118 -0.55 20.73 0.99
N SER A 119 -0.81 20.55 2.29
CA SER A 119 -0.39 21.47 3.36
C SER A 119 0.65 20.89 4.32
N GLU A 120 0.95 19.59 4.22
CA GLU A 120 1.80 18.89 5.18
C GLU A 120 2.80 17.97 4.45
N ASP A 121 4.06 18.34 4.46
CA ASP A 121 5.15 17.53 3.87
C ASP A 121 5.22 16.10 4.43
N ALA A 122 4.74 15.90 5.64
CA ALA A 122 4.64 14.59 6.30
C ALA A 122 3.70 13.60 5.56
N VAL A 123 2.86 14.11 4.63
CA VAL A 123 1.92 13.31 3.83
C VAL A 123 2.17 13.57 2.34
N PRO A 124 3.25 13.01 1.76
CA PRO A 124 3.70 13.37 0.42
C PRO A 124 2.84 12.83 -0.73
N LEU A 125 1.97 11.85 -0.49
CA LEU A 125 1.17 11.18 -1.51
C LEU A 125 -0.21 10.80 -0.96
N GLY A 126 -1.20 10.77 -1.86
CA GLY A 126 -2.54 10.23 -1.59
C GLY A 126 -2.74 8.83 -2.18
N VAL A 127 -3.79 8.15 -1.74
CA VAL A 127 -4.17 6.82 -2.24
C VAL A 127 -5.69 6.62 -2.13
N PHE A 128 -6.24 5.80 -3.01
CA PHE A 128 -7.62 5.32 -2.91
C PHE A 128 -7.81 3.96 -3.62
N LYS A 129 -8.89 3.26 -3.24
CA LYS A 129 -9.38 2.04 -3.89
C LYS A 129 -10.61 2.34 -4.72
N VAL A 130 -10.68 1.79 -5.93
CA VAL A 130 -11.81 2.02 -6.83
C VAL A 130 -13.09 1.37 -6.30
N THR A 131 -13.00 0.23 -5.58
CA THR A 131 -14.17 -0.38 -4.92
C THR A 131 -14.76 0.46 -3.78
N GLY A 132 -14.04 1.45 -3.27
CA GLY A 132 -14.58 2.48 -2.38
C GLY A 132 -15.41 3.55 -3.07
N LEU A 133 -15.40 3.59 -4.41
CA LEU A 133 -16.02 4.62 -5.27
C LEU A 133 -17.06 4.05 -6.25
N ALA A 134 -17.09 2.73 -6.44
CA ALA A 134 -17.84 2.04 -7.47
C ALA A 134 -18.39 0.69 -7.02
N ASP A 135 -19.49 0.28 -7.61
CA ASP A 135 -20.05 -1.05 -7.43
C ASP A 135 -19.13 -2.12 -8.04
N THR A 136 -18.78 -3.12 -7.24
CA THR A 136 -17.89 -4.22 -7.65
C THR A 136 -18.47 -5.05 -8.80
N ALA A 137 -19.81 -5.25 -8.85
CA ALA A 137 -20.45 -6.00 -9.92
C ALA A 137 -20.38 -5.23 -11.26
N VAL A 138 -20.47 -3.91 -11.21
CA VAL A 138 -20.30 -3.05 -12.40
C VAL A 138 -18.85 -3.10 -12.88
N LEU A 139 -17.87 -2.99 -11.95
CA LEU A 139 -16.45 -3.12 -12.28
C LEU A 139 -16.12 -4.49 -12.90
N GLU A 140 -16.75 -5.57 -12.43
CA GLU A 140 -16.56 -6.91 -12.97
C GLU A 140 -17.10 -7.01 -14.40
N LYS A 141 -18.31 -6.50 -14.68
CA LYS A 141 -18.88 -6.47 -16.04
C LYS A 141 -18.03 -5.64 -17.01
N VAL A 142 -17.61 -4.45 -16.59
CA VAL A 142 -16.72 -3.59 -17.38
C VAL A 142 -15.40 -4.30 -17.68
N SER A 143 -14.80 -4.92 -16.66
CA SER A 143 -13.54 -5.67 -16.83
C SER A 143 -13.68 -6.86 -17.78
N ALA A 144 -14.84 -7.51 -17.79
CA ALA A 144 -15.17 -8.62 -18.70
C ALA A 144 -15.61 -8.17 -20.10
N GLY A 145 -15.77 -6.87 -20.35
CA GLY A 145 -16.29 -6.34 -21.61
C GLY A 145 -17.75 -6.64 -21.86
N LEU A 146 -18.53 -6.88 -20.80
CA LEU A 146 -19.97 -7.18 -20.90
C LEU A 146 -20.78 -5.89 -21.01
N ALA A 147 -21.92 -5.97 -21.71
CA ALA A 147 -22.84 -4.85 -21.83
C ALA A 147 -23.47 -4.49 -20.46
N LEU A 148 -23.53 -3.21 -20.18
CA LEU A 148 -24.20 -2.66 -19.02
C LEU A 148 -25.64 -2.30 -19.36
N ASN A 149 -26.58 -2.51 -18.43
CA ASN A 149 -27.90 -1.92 -18.55
C ASN A 149 -27.86 -0.41 -18.20
N ALA A 150 -28.96 0.31 -18.37
CA ALA A 150 -29.01 1.76 -18.15
C ALA A 150 -28.63 2.20 -16.73
N GLU A 151 -29.03 1.44 -15.72
CA GLU A 151 -28.70 1.73 -14.32
C GLU A 151 -27.21 1.47 -14.03
N GLU A 152 -26.68 0.35 -14.53
CA GLU A 152 -25.26 0.01 -14.43
C GLU A 152 -24.37 1.01 -15.17
N GLN A 153 -24.80 1.48 -16.35
CA GLN A 153 -24.10 2.52 -17.11
C GLN A 153 -24.04 3.82 -16.30
N LEU A 154 -25.15 4.25 -15.72
CA LEU A 154 -25.18 5.43 -14.85
C LEU A 154 -24.27 5.27 -13.62
N ALA A 155 -24.23 4.07 -13.01
CA ALA A 155 -23.33 3.78 -11.91
C ALA A 155 -21.86 3.84 -12.33
N TRP A 156 -21.53 3.33 -13.51
CA TRP A 156 -20.19 3.41 -14.09
C TRP A 156 -19.78 4.84 -14.40
N ASP A 157 -20.64 5.64 -15.02
CA ASP A 157 -20.38 7.05 -15.31
C ASP A 157 -20.10 7.85 -14.02
N ARG A 158 -20.86 7.57 -12.95
CA ARG A 158 -20.61 8.17 -11.63
C ARG A 158 -19.26 7.76 -11.04
N ALA A 159 -18.88 6.49 -11.19
CA ALA A 159 -17.58 5.99 -10.75
C ALA A 159 -16.42 6.69 -11.47
N GLN A 160 -16.51 6.80 -12.80
CA GLN A 160 -15.56 7.57 -13.61
C GLN A 160 -15.47 9.03 -13.17
N GLY A 161 -16.60 9.67 -12.90
CA GLY A 161 -16.67 11.05 -12.41
C GLY A 161 -15.99 11.23 -11.05
N ARG A 162 -16.13 10.28 -10.11
CA ARG A 162 -15.45 10.30 -8.80
C ARG A 162 -13.94 10.17 -8.95
N VAL A 163 -13.47 9.21 -9.76
CA VAL A 163 -12.04 9.03 -10.04
C VAL A 163 -11.45 10.27 -10.70
N ASP A 164 -12.12 10.81 -11.70
CA ASP A 164 -11.68 12.05 -12.38
C ASP A 164 -11.62 13.23 -11.42
N ARG A 165 -12.60 13.39 -10.52
CA ARG A 165 -12.64 14.45 -9.51
C ARG A 165 -11.45 14.36 -8.55
N ILE A 166 -11.11 13.15 -8.08
CA ILE A 166 -9.95 12.93 -7.20
C ILE A 166 -8.65 13.25 -7.94
N CYS A 167 -8.45 12.69 -9.14
CA CYS A 167 -7.24 12.90 -9.94
C CYS A 167 -7.07 14.36 -10.37
N LYS A 168 -8.15 15.04 -10.73
CA LYS A 168 -8.17 16.48 -11.05
C LYS A 168 -7.72 17.31 -9.86
N TYR A 169 -8.26 17.03 -8.66
CA TYR A 169 -7.88 17.75 -7.46
C TYR A 169 -6.41 17.50 -7.10
N ALA A 170 -5.95 16.24 -7.16
CA ALA A 170 -4.55 15.87 -6.96
C ALA A 170 -3.61 16.66 -7.90
N HIS A 171 -3.99 16.76 -9.19
CA HIS A 171 -3.26 17.57 -10.18
C HIS A 171 -3.25 19.05 -9.83
N GLN A 172 -4.38 19.63 -9.43
CA GLN A 172 -4.51 21.04 -9.07
C GLN A 172 -3.63 21.43 -7.86
N VAL A 173 -3.57 20.55 -6.84
CA VAL A 173 -2.76 20.80 -5.64
C VAL A 173 -1.33 20.26 -5.75
N GLY A 174 -1.00 19.59 -6.86
CA GLY A 174 0.33 19.08 -7.13
C GLY A 174 0.76 17.87 -6.30
N VAL A 175 -0.18 17.16 -5.67
CA VAL A 175 0.06 15.98 -4.82
C VAL A 175 -0.15 14.71 -5.64
N PRO A 176 0.85 13.81 -5.73
CA PRO A 176 0.67 12.53 -6.40
C PRO A 176 -0.38 11.66 -5.71
N VAL A 177 -1.20 10.94 -6.50
CA VAL A 177 -2.25 10.05 -6.02
C VAL A 177 -2.16 8.69 -6.69
N MET A 178 -2.35 7.63 -5.91
CA MET A 178 -2.26 6.24 -6.36
C MET A 178 -3.62 5.56 -6.36
N LEU A 179 -3.93 4.85 -7.45
CA LEU A 179 -5.03 3.88 -7.51
C LEU A 179 -4.49 2.52 -7.06
N ASP A 180 -5.04 2.00 -5.95
CA ASP A 180 -4.69 0.66 -5.48
C ASP A 180 -5.24 -0.41 -6.40
N ALA A 181 -4.44 -1.45 -6.67
CA ALA A 181 -4.90 -2.62 -7.38
C ALA A 181 -5.72 -3.53 -6.45
N GLU A 182 -6.70 -4.17 -7.04
CA GLU A 182 -7.62 -5.03 -6.31
C GLU A 182 -7.71 -6.42 -6.98
N GLU A 183 -8.83 -7.11 -6.91
CA GLU A 183 -8.93 -8.46 -7.46
C GLU A 183 -8.86 -8.47 -9.00
N SER A 184 -8.32 -9.55 -9.55
CA SER A 184 -8.02 -9.65 -10.98
C SER A 184 -9.22 -9.49 -11.91
N TRP A 185 -10.41 -9.90 -11.46
CA TRP A 185 -11.63 -9.83 -12.26
C TRP A 185 -12.26 -8.43 -12.35
N ILE A 186 -11.80 -7.47 -11.52
CA ILE A 186 -12.17 -6.06 -11.61
C ILE A 186 -10.98 -5.17 -12.03
N GLN A 187 -9.77 -5.75 -12.09
CA GLN A 187 -8.54 -4.97 -12.26
C GLN A 187 -8.46 -4.28 -13.62
N LYS A 188 -9.03 -4.87 -14.69
CA LYS A 188 -8.99 -4.22 -16.01
C LYS A 188 -9.73 -2.88 -16.00
N ALA A 189 -10.89 -2.78 -15.37
CA ALA A 189 -11.62 -1.52 -15.24
C ALA A 189 -10.80 -0.50 -14.43
N ILE A 190 -10.10 -0.94 -13.37
CA ILE A 190 -9.22 -0.09 -12.56
C ILE A 190 -8.02 0.41 -13.40
N ASP A 191 -7.37 -0.49 -14.14
CA ASP A 191 -6.25 -0.14 -15.03
C ASP A 191 -6.69 0.88 -16.10
N ASP A 192 -7.84 0.67 -16.73
CA ASP A 192 -8.39 1.58 -17.76
C ASP A 192 -8.64 2.98 -17.17
N LEU A 193 -9.22 3.07 -15.95
CA LEU A 193 -9.42 4.35 -15.25
C LEU A 193 -8.08 5.04 -14.94
N ALA A 194 -7.10 4.27 -14.44
CA ALA A 194 -5.80 4.80 -14.07
C ALA A 194 -5.04 5.33 -15.28
N TYR A 195 -4.97 4.56 -16.38
CA TYR A 195 -4.27 5.00 -17.59
C TYR A 195 -4.98 6.16 -18.30
N ALA A 196 -6.32 6.21 -18.29
CA ALA A 196 -7.07 7.36 -18.80
C ALA A 196 -6.77 8.63 -17.97
N ALA A 197 -6.70 8.51 -16.64
CA ALA A 197 -6.32 9.61 -15.77
C ALA A 197 -4.86 10.04 -15.96
N MET A 198 -3.92 9.10 -16.15
CA MET A 198 -2.53 9.43 -16.50
C MET A 198 -2.44 10.20 -17.81
N ALA A 199 -3.09 9.73 -18.85
CA ALA A 199 -3.10 10.40 -20.16
C ALA A 199 -3.63 11.85 -20.08
N LYS A 200 -4.50 12.13 -19.10
CA LYS A 200 -5.08 13.45 -18.88
C LYS A 200 -4.21 14.33 -17.97
N TYR A 201 -3.66 13.78 -16.87
CA TYR A 201 -3.07 14.54 -15.79
C TYR A 201 -1.55 14.41 -15.65
N ASN A 202 -0.90 13.43 -16.30
CA ASN A 202 0.56 13.24 -16.25
C ASN A 202 1.26 13.85 -17.47
N ARG A 203 0.87 15.05 -17.91
CA ARG A 203 1.46 15.70 -19.11
C ARG A 203 2.75 16.43 -18.81
N GLU A 204 2.86 17.06 -17.65
CA GLU A 204 4.03 17.86 -17.23
C GLU A 204 4.84 17.14 -16.16
N LYS A 205 4.16 16.50 -15.22
CA LYS A 205 4.75 15.69 -14.14
C LYS A 205 3.85 14.51 -13.81
N VAL A 206 4.43 13.48 -13.20
CA VAL A 206 3.65 12.31 -12.76
C VAL A 206 2.85 12.65 -11.51
N ILE A 207 1.52 12.67 -11.63
CA ILE A 207 0.56 12.89 -10.54
C ILE A 207 -0.24 11.62 -10.26
N VAL A 208 -0.69 10.91 -11.30
CA VAL A 208 -1.51 9.70 -11.14
C VAL A 208 -0.64 8.46 -11.28
N PHE A 209 -0.82 7.53 -10.36
CA PHE A 209 -0.15 6.24 -10.34
C PHE A 209 -1.16 5.11 -10.43
N ASN A 210 -0.85 4.08 -11.22
CA ASN A 210 -1.51 2.78 -11.14
C ASN A 210 -0.73 1.83 -10.24
N THR A 211 -1.33 0.72 -9.83
CA THR A 211 -0.68 -0.31 -9.03
C THR A 211 -0.62 -1.63 -9.79
N ILE A 212 0.58 -2.21 -9.90
CA ILE A 212 0.81 -3.53 -10.51
C ILE A 212 1.09 -4.55 -9.42
N GLN A 213 0.31 -5.64 -9.41
CA GLN A 213 0.43 -6.77 -8.48
C GLN A 213 1.25 -7.90 -9.11
N CYS A 214 2.53 -8.03 -8.71
CA CYS A 214 3.49 -8.94 -9.32
C CYS A 214 3.30 -10.42 -8.94
N TYR A 215 2.37 -10.74 -8.03
CA TYR A 215 1.95 -12.13 -7.80
C TYR A 215 1.11 -12.70 -8.96
N ARG A 216 0.66 -11.84 -9.90
CA ARG A 216 -0.01 -12.26 -11.13
C ARG A 216 1.03 -12.48 -12.23
N THR A 217 0.75 -13.42 -13.10
CA THR A 217 1.58 -13.72 -14.29
C THR A 217 1.53 -12.60 -15.32
N GLY A 218 2.61 -12.42 -16.11
CA GLY A 218 2.65 -11.50 -17.25
C GLY A 218 2.66 -10.01 -16.88
N ARG A 219 3.12 -9.64 -15.69
CA ARG A 219 3.11 -8.23 -15.26
C ARG A 219 4.22 -7.42 -15.88
N LEU A 220 5.35 -8.01 -16.17
CA LEU A 220 6.42 -7.33 -16.89
C LEU A 220 6.00 -6.95 -18.32
N ASP A 221 5.30 -7.82 -19.03
CA ASP A 221 4.83 -7.53 -20.40
C ASP A 221 3.72 -6.46 -20.37
N HIS A 222 2.82 -6.53 -19.38
CA HIS A 222 1.84 -5.48 -19.14
C HIS A 222 2.50 -4.12 -18.89
N LEU A 223 3.54 -4.06 -18.06
CA LEU A 223 4.32 -2.85 -17.79
C LEU A 223 4.96 -2.30 -19.08
N LYS A 224 5.64 -3.16 -19.86
CA LYS A 224 6.27 -2.75 -21.13
C LYS A 224 5.25 -2.15 -22.11
N GLY A 225 4.08 -2.78 -22.23
CA GLY A 225 2.99 -2.28 -23.05
C GLY A 225 2.47 -0.92 -22.57
N ALA A 226 2.32 -0.74 -21.27
CA ALA A 226 1.89 0.54 -20.67
C ALA A 226 2.91 1.67 -20.92
N LEU A 227 4.21 1.39 -20.76
CA LEU A 227 5.27 2.36 -21.04
C LEU A 227 5.31 2.75 -22.52
N ALA A 228 5.27 1.78 -23.44
CA ALA A 228 5.29 2.03 -24.88
C ALA A 228 4.07 2.85 -25.32
N LYS A 229 2.88 2.55 -24.78
CA LYS A 229 1.67 3.34 -25.06
C LYS A 229 1.80 4.77 -24.55
N ALA A 230 2.30 4.96 -23.33
CA ALA A 230 2.46 6.28 -22.74
C ALA A 230 3.47 7.14 -23.52
N GLU A 231 4.56 6.53 -23.98
CA GLU A 231 5.55 7.19 -24.86
C GLU A 231 4.90 7.63 -26.18
N ALA A 232 4.15 6.74 -26.82
CA ALA A 232 3.44 7.05 -28.07
C ALA A 232 2.39 8.17 -27.91
N ASP A 233 1.68 8.18 -26.77
CA ASP A 233 0.62 9.16 -26.47
C ASP A 233 1.15 10.42 -25.76
N GLY A 234 2.44 10.48 -25.42
CA GLY A 234 3.15 11.63 -24.83
C GLY A 234 2.72 11.98 -23.41
N TYR A 235 2.56 10.99 -22.50
CA TYR A 235 2.27 11.23 -21.08
C TYR A 235 3.20 10.45 -20.16
N GLY A 236 3.35 10.93 -18.93
CA GLY A 236 4.17 10.27 -17.92
C GLY A 236 3.46 9.10 -17.23
N VAL A 237 4.25 8.12 -16.74
CA VAL A 237 3.73 6.92 -16.07
C VAL A 237 4.19 6.86 -14.62
N GLY A 238 3.23 6.79 -13.70
CA GLY A 238 3.44 6.48 -12.29
C GLY A 238 3.00 5.05 -12.00
N ILE A 239 3.89 4.22 -11.46
CA ILE A 239 3.55 2.83 -11.09
C ILE A 239 3.95 2.55 -9.64
N LYS A 240 3.02 1.96 -8.90
CA LYS A 240 3.29 1.31 -7.63
C LYS A 240 3.40 -0.20 -7.85
N PHE A 241 4.52 -0.79 -7.47
CA PHE A 241 4.69 -2.24 -7.49
C PHE A 241 4.43 -2.83 -6.11
N VAL A 242 3.59 -3.85 -6.07
CA VAL A 242 3.34 -4.69 -4.90
C VAL A 242 3.36 -6.17 -5.31
N ARG A 243 3.54 -7.07 -4.36
CA ARG A 243 3.35 -8.49 -4.65
C ARG A 243 1.88 -8.81 -4.87
N GLY A 244 1.02 -8.46 -3.95
CA GLY A 244 -0.43 -8.61 -4.02
C GLY A 244 -1.03 -9.11 -2.71
N ALA A 245 -2.32 -8.84 -2.48
CA ALA A 245 -2.97 -9.06 -1.19
C ALA A 245 -4.14 -10.07 -1.23
N TYR A 246 -4.49 -10.62 -2.40
CA TYR A 246 -5.73 -11.39 -2.58
C TYR A 246 -5.47 -12.82 -3.07
N MET A 247 -4.27 -13.37 -2.87
CA MET A 247 -3.81 -14.63 -3.47
C MET A 247 -4.78 -15.81 -3.24
N GLU A 248 -5.25 -15.99 -2.03
CA GLU A 248 -6.16 -17.10 -1.70
C GLU A 248 -7.52 -16.91 -2.36
N LYS A 249 -8.08 -15.70 -2.27
CA LYS A 249 -9.36 -15.34 -2.91
C LYS A 249 -9.30 -15.53 -4.43
N GLU A 250 -8.19 -15.17 -5.07
CA GLU A 250 -7.93 -15.39 -6.49
C GLU A 250 -7.92 -16.89 -6.85
N ARG A 251 -7.20 -17.70 -6.07
CA ARG A 251 -7.12 -19.15 -6.27
C ARG A 251 -8.45 -19.85 -6.05
N GLU A 252 -9.17 -19.46 -5.01
CA GLU A 252 -10.51 -20.00 -4.70
C GLU A 252 -11.50 -19.68 -5.82
N ARG A 253 -11.51 -18.43 -6.31
CA ARG A 253 -12.38 -18.03 -7.41
C ARG A 253 -12.01 -18.78 -8.71
N ALA A 254 -10.74 -18.86 -9.06
CA ALA A 254 -10.29 -19.59 -10.24
C ALA A 254 -10.73 -21.05 -10.22
N LYS A 255 -10.63 -21.71 -9.06
CA LYS A 255 -11.11 -23.07 -8.84
C LYS A 255 -12.63 -23.17 -8.97
N ALA A 256 -13.38 -22.26 -8.35
CA ALA A 256 -14.84 -22.26 -8.38
C ALA A 256 -15.41 -22.02 -9.78
N MET A 257 -14.76 -21.16 -10.56
CA MET A 257 -15.19 -20.76 -11.91
C MET A 257 -14.56 -21.60 -13.03
N GLY A 258 -13.60 -22.50 -12.72
CA GLY A 258 -13.00 -23.41 -13.67
C GLY A 258 -12.00 -22.78 -14.66
N TYR A 259 -11.35 -21.65 -14.30
CA TYR A 259 -10.31 -21.03 -15.13
C TYR A 259 -8.92 -21.16 -14.49
N PRO A 260 -7.83 -21.06 -15.29
CA PRO A 260 -6.46 -21.10 -14.77
C PRO A 260 -6.22 -19.93 -13.78
N SER A 261 -5.64 -20.22 -12.60
CA SER A 261 -5.32 -19.18 -11.63
C SER A 261 -4.38 -18.13 -12.24
N PRO A 262 -4.68 -16.84 -12.11
CA PRO A 262 -3.79 -15.78 -12.60
C PRO A 262 -2.55 -15.59 -11.72
N ILE A 263 -2.45 -16.33 -10.60
CA ILE A 263 -1.41 -16.16 -9.59
C ILE A 263 -0.20 -17.02 -9.94
N GLN A 264 0.99 -16.49 -9.74
CA GLN A 264 2.27 -17.18 -9.85
C GLN A 264 2.26 -18.51 -9.05
N PRO A 265 2.96 -19.54 -9.52
CA PRO A 265 2.92 -20.86 -8.88
C PRO A 265 3.47 -20.83 -7.44
N ASP A 266 4.46 -19.97 -7.18
CA ASP A 266 5.13 -19.88 -5.89
C ASP A 266 5.65 -18.47 -5.55
N LYS A 267 6.23 -18.35 -4.36
CA LYS A 267 6.81 -17.10 -3.88
C LYS A 267 8.05 -16.68 -4.69
N ALA A 268 8.87 -17.63 -5.11
CA ALA A 268 10.10 -17.33 -5.86
C ALA A 268 9.78 -16.71 -7.22
N SER A 269 8.77 -17.22 -7.92
CA SER A 269 8.26 -16.67 -9.18
C SER A 269 7.66 -15.27 -8.97
N THR A 270 6.93 -15.06 -7.88
CA THR A 270 6.41 -13.75 -7.50
C THR A 270 7.54 -12.75 -7.21
N ASP A 271 8.58 -13.18 -6.49
CA ASP A 271 9.75 -12.35 -6.18
C ASP A 271 10.52 -11.99 -7.47
N ALA A 272 10.69 -12.95 -8.38
CA ALA A 272 11.35 -12.72 -9.67
C ALA A 272 10.60 -11.74 -10.56
N GLU A 273 9.27 -11.87 -10.68
CA GLU A 273 8.41 -10.94 -11.44
C GLU A 273 8.45 -9.53 -10.84
N PHE A 274 8.38 -9.42 -9.50
CA PHE A 274 8.48 -8.16 -8.81
C PHE A 274 9.83 -7.46 -9.06
N ASP A 275 10.94 -8.17 -8.87
CA ASP A 275 12.27 -7.64 -9.07
C ASP A 275 12.52 -7.26 -10.55
N ALA A 276 11.97 -8.05 -11.50
CA ALA A 276 12.04 -7.75 -12.93
C ALA A 276 11.26 -6.48 -13.31
N CYS A 277 10.03 -6.33 -12.80
CA CYS A 277 9.22 -5.14 -13.04
C CYS A 277 9.86 -3.87 -12.46
N VAL A 278 10.33 -3.93 -11.20
CA VAL A 278 11.03 -2.81 -10.54
C VAL A 278 12.29 -2.45 -11.30
N SER A 279 13.11 -3.43 -11.66
CA SER A 279 14.35 -3.19 -12.41
C SER A 279 14.08 -2.58 -13.78
N HIS A 280 13.08 -3.10 -14.51
CA HIS A 280 12.69 -2.56 -15.81
C HIS A 280 12.25 -1.10 -15.72
N MET A 281 11.46 -0.74 -14.71
CA MET A 281 11.00 0.63 -14.49
C MET A 281 12.14 1.57 -14.11
N ILE A 282 13.09 1.13 -13.26
CA ILE A 282 14.28 1.92 -12.90
C ILE A 282 15.16 2.17 -14.14
N LEU A 283 15.35 1.16 -15.00
CA LEU A 283 16.11 1.31 -16.24
C LEU A 283 15.38 2.21 -17.24
N ALA A 284 14.05 2.10 -17.34
CA ALA A 284 13.23 2.97 -18.19
C ALA A 284 13.24 4.43 -17.69
N LEU A 285 13.35 4.67 -16.39
CA LEU A 285 13.54 6.01 -15.82
C LEU A 285 14.79 6.71 -16.38
N GLY A 286 15.84 5.94 -16.71
CA GLY A 286 17.09 6.46 -17.25
C GLY A 286 17.96 7.13 -16.18
N ARG A 287 18.89 7.96 -16.64
CA ARG A 287 19.77 8.76 -15.79
C ARG A 287 19.14 10.13 -15.50
N PRO A 288 19.53 10.82 -14.40
CA PRO A 288 18.96 12.12 -14.02
C PRO A 288 18.93 13.16 -15.13
N GLU A 289 20.00 13.22 -15.92
CA GLU A 289 20.17 14.19 -17.03
C GLU A 289 19.29 13.90 -18.24
N ASN A 290 18.80 12.65 -18.38
CA ASN A 290 17.98 12.17 -19.49
C ASN A 290 16.73 11.41 -18.97
N ALA A 291 16.25 11.76 -17.76
CA ALA A 291 15.17 11.03 -17.14
C ALA A 291 13.87 11.15 -17.94
N ALA A 292 13.24 10.01 -18.21
CA ALA A 292 11.89 9.98 -18.71
C ALA A 292 10.91 10.50 -17.65
N ASN A 293 9.73 10.97 -18.08
CA ASN A 293 8.68 11.40 -17.17
C ASN A 293 8.01 10.17 -16.51
N PHE A 294 8.77 9.44 -15.71
CA PHE A 294 8.34 8.24 -14.99
C PHE A 294 8.56 8.41 -13.49
N ALA A 295 7.72 7.77 -12.70
CA ALA A 295 7.88 7.70 -11.26
C ALA A 295 7.42 6.34 -10.75
N LEU A 296 8.04 5.85 -9.67
CA LEU A 296 7.62 4.57 -9.12
C LEU A 296 7.56 4.56 -7.60
N MET A 297 6.70 3.68 -7.08
CA MET A 297 6.67 3.32 -5.68
C MET A 297 6.89 1.82 -5.52
N ILE A 298 7.83 1.46 -4.64
CA ILE A 298 8.23 0.08 -4.33
C ILE A 298 7.57 -0.31 -3.02
N GLY A 299 6.36 -0.89 -3.10
CA GLY A 299 5.58 -1.37 -1.95
C GLY A 299 5.98 -2.78 -1.56
N SER A 300 6.92 -2.92 -0.61
CA SER A 300 7.46 -4.23 -0.25
C SER A 300 7.95 -4.32 1.18
N HIS A 301 7.74 -5.50 1.79
CA HIS A 301 8.31 -5.92 3.08
C HIS A 301 9.54 -6.84 2.91
N ASN A 302 10.11 -6.92 1.70
CA ASN A 302 11.26 -7.77 1.38
C ASN A 302 12.54 -6.91 1.37
N GLU A 303 13.46 -7.18 2.32
CA GLU A 303 14.74 -6.50 2.46
C GLU A 303 15.57 -6.59 1.16
N GLN A 304 15.65 -7.79 0.57
CA GLN A 304 16.46 -8.04 -0.64
C GLN A 304 15.96 -7.24 -1.85
N SER A 305 14.64 -7.17 -2.06
CA SER A 305 14.08 -6.35 -3.15
C SER A 305 14.30 -4.86 -2.94
N ALA A 306 14.23 -4.38 -1.69
CA ALA A 306 14.52 -2.99 -1.36
C ALA A 306 16.00 -2.65 -1.64
N GLU A 307 16.91 -3.53 -1.20
CA GLU A 307 18.35 -3.40 -1.41
C GLU A 307 18.72 -3.43 -2.90
N LYS A 308 18.21 -4.41 -3.66
CA LYS A 308 18.43 -4.49 -5.12
C LYS A 308 17.99 -3.22 -5.84
N ALA A 309 16.80 -2.72 -5.52
CA ALA A 309 16.26 -1.50 -6.13
C ALA A 309 17.14 -0.28 -5.79
N ALA A 310 17.57 -0.14 -4.54
CA ALA A 310 18.43 0.94 -4.10
C ALA A 310 19.81 0.91 -4.79
N HIS A 311 20.41 -0.28 -4.91
CA HIS A 311 21.67 -0.44 -5.65
C HIS A 311 21.52 -0.10 -7.13
N LEU A 312 20.43 -0.54 -7.76
CA LEU A 312 20.19 -0.25 -9.18
C LEU A 312 19.98 1.27 -9.41
N LEU A 313 19.22 1.94 -8.54
CA LEU A 313 19.03 3.39 -8.61
C LEU A 313 20.37 4.14 -8.52
N THR A 314 21.20 3.80 -7.54
CA THR A 314 22.51 4.48 -7.37
C THR A 314 23.45 4.15 -8.51
N ALA A 315 23.45 2.92 -9.04
CA ALA A 315 24.21 2.53 -10.22
C ALA A 315 23.77 3.27 -11.49
N SER A 316 22.48 3.66 -11.57
CA SER A 316 21.92 4.48 -12.65
C SER A 316 22.22 5.99 -12.48
N GLY A 317 23.01 6.39 -11.48
CA GLY A 317 23.44 7.77 -11.25
C GLY A 317 22.50 8.62 -10.40
N TRP A 318 21.40 8.05 -9.88
CA TRP A 318 20.47 8.78 -9.04
C TRP A 318 21.00 8.95 -7.61
N LYS A 319 20.92 10.17 -7.08
CA LYS A 319 21.02 10.36 -5.65
C LYS A 319 19.72 9.89 -4.96
N PRO A 320 19.80 9.22 -3.81
CA PRO A 320 18.63 8.63 -3.16
C PRO A 320 17.44 9.58 -2.98
N SER A 321 17.69 10.83 -2.58
CA SER A 321 16.65 11.84 -2.31
C SER A 321 16.10 12.53 -3.58
N GLU A 322 16.82 12.44 -4.71
CA GLU A 322 16.44 13.13 -5.97
C GLU A 322 15.65 12.22 -6.91
N ALA A 323 15.83 10.89 -6.79
CA ALA A 323 15.12 9.93 -7.63
C ALA A 323 13.60 10.03 -7.45
N PRO A 324 12.79 9.98 -8.53
CA PRO A 324 11.32 9.96 -8.45
C PRO A 324 10.82 8.56 -8.03
N VAL A 325 11.41 8.02 -6.98
CA VAL A 325 11.21 6.66 -6.47
C VAL A 325 10.95 6.70 -4.97
N TRP A 326 9.85 6.06 -4.56
CA TRP A 326 9.49 5.90 -3.17
C TRP A 326 9.57 4.43 -2.75
N PHE A 327 10.06 4.19 -1.55
CA PHE A 327 9.93 2.89 -0.88
C PHE A 327 8.77 2.95 0.11
N ALA A 328 7.91 1.95 0.13
CA ALA A 328 6.74 1.97 1.00
C ALA A 328 6.55 0.64 1.75
N GLN A 329 6.22 0.75 3.04
CA GLN A 329 5.83 -0.35 3.90
C GLN A 329 4.53 -0.01 4.62
N LEU A 330 3.79 -1.02 5.06
CA LEU A 330 2.61 -0.82 5.88
C LEU A 330 2.99 -0.31 7.27
N TYR A 331 2.16 0.59 7.82
CA TYR A 331 2.33 1.08 9.18
C TYR A 331 2.30 -0.06 10.19
N GLY A 332 3.20 0.02 11.18
CA GLY A 332 3.36 -0.97 12.21
C GLY A 332 4.05 -2.26 11.80
N MET A 333 4.63 -2.31 10.58
CA MET A 333 5.38 -3.45 10.04
C MET A 333 6.65 -2.98 9.34
N SER A 334 7.70 -3.80 9.39
CA SER A 334 8.98 -3.62 8.68
C SER A 334 9.64 -2.24 8.88
N ASP A 335 9.64 -1.77 10.11
CA ASP A 335 10.27 -0.50 10.49
C ASP A 335 11.78 -0.51 10.21
N HIS A 336 12.42 -1.69 10.29
CA HIS A 336 13.81 -1.89 9.94
C HIS A 336 14.11 -1.57 8.46
N ILE A 337 13.18 -1.83 7.54
CA ILE A 337 13.34 -1.43 6.14
C ILE A 337 13.11 0.09 6.02
N SER A 338 11.99 0.59 6.54
CA SER A 338 11.60 1.99 6.38
C SER A 338 12.64 2.95 6.94
N PHE A 339 13.05 2.78 8.20
CA PHE A 339 13.95 3.73 8.84
C PHE A 339 15.41 3.56 8.40
N VAL A 340 15.86 2.34 8.06
CA VAL A 340 17.20 2.14 7.48
C VAL A 340 17.29 2.75 6.09
N MET A 341 16.30 2.55 5.22
CA MET A 341 16.29 3.19 3.89
C MET A 341 16.25 4.73 3.99
N ALA A 342 15.42 5.28 4.88
CA ALA A 342 15.37 6.72 5.14
C ALA A 342 16.70 7.26 5.69
N HIS A 343 17.37 6.52 6.57
CA HIS A 343 18.70 6.87 7.08
C HIS A 343 19.75 6.96 5.98
N HIS A 344 19.61 6.16 4.90
CA HIS A 344 20.45 6.24 3.70
C HIS A 344 19.98 7.30 2.68
N GLY A 345 19.00 8.14 3.05
CA GLY A 345 18.53 9.27 2.25
C GLY A 345 17.51 8.93 1.18
N PHE A 346 17.01 7.69 1.10
CA PHE A 346 15.93 7.34 0.18
C PHE A 346 14.58 7.92 0.61
N ARG A 347 13.72 8.22 -0.36
CA ARG A 347 12.34 8.60 -0.09
C ARG A 347 11.55 7.39 0.38
N VAL A 348 11.05 7.45 1.60
CA VAL A 348 10.30 6.35 2.23
C VAL A 348 8.98 6.86 2.75
N ALA A 349 7.92 6.05 2.62
CA ALA A 349 6.63 6.35 3.21
C ALA A 349 6.01 5.12 3.87
N LYS A 350 5.23 5.34 4.93
CA LYS A 350 4.37 4.32 5.56
C LYS A 350 2.95 4.47 5.04
N TYR A 351 2.37 3.36 4.56
CA TYR A 351 0.92 3.28 4.38
C TYR A 351 0.26 3.33 5.74
N LEU A 352 -0.50 4.36 5.99
CA LEU A 352 -1.13 4.67 7.28
C LEU A 352 -2.66 4.54 7.15
N PRO A 353 -3.20 3.33 7.34
CA PRO A 353 -4.64 3.09 7.27
C PRO A 353 -5.37 3.83 8.37
N PHE A 354 -6.56 4.35 8.06
CA PHE A 354 -7.41 5.00 9.01
C PHE A 354 -8.90 4.81 8.69
N GLY A 355 -9.74 5.05 9.68
CA GLY A 355 -11.19 4.97 9.58
C GLY A 355 -11.83 4.46 10.86
N PRO A 356 -13.17 4.50 10.97
CA PRO A 356 -13.89 3.95 12.11
C PRO A 356 -13.56 2.48 12.36
N ILE A 357 -13.33 2.09 13.62
CA ILE A 357 -12.84 0.76 14.00
C ILE A 357 -13.66 -0.37 13.35
N ASP A 358 -14.98 -0.26 13.37
CA ASP A 358 -15.88 -1.26 12.79
C ASP A 358 -15.74 -1.39 11.26
N LYS A 359 -15.39 -0.31 10.58
CA LYS A 359 -15.22 -0.27 9.13
C LYS A 359 -13.84 -0.77 8.66
N VAL A 360 -12.81 -0.63 9.48
CA VAL A 360 -11.44 -1.08 9.15
C VAL A 360 -11.15 -2.51 9.62
N MET A 361 -12.12 -3.22 10.21
CA MET A 361 -11.94 -4.60 10.65
C MET A 361 -11.47 -5.56 9.56
N PRO A 362 -11.98 -5.53 8.31
CA PRO A 362 -11.48 -6.39 7.24
C PRO A 362 -9.97 -6.19 6.99
N TYR A 363 -9.50 -4.95 6.98
CA TYR A 363 -8.08 -4.62 6.89
C TYR A 363 -7.28 -5.25 8.05
N LEU A 364 -7.73 -5.07 9.30
CA LEU A 364 -7.04 -5.60 10.48
C LEU A 364 -6.95 -7.13 10.47
N PHE A 365 -8.00 -7.82 10.02
CA PHE A 365 -8.00 -9.27 9.89
C PHE A 365 -6.98 -9.74 8.84
N ARG A 366 -6.91 -9.08 7.68
CA ARG A 366 -5.88 -9.42 6.68
C ARG A 366 -4.45 -9.23 7.23
N ARG A 367 -4.19 -8.17 7.99
CA ARG A 367 -2.88 -7.98 8.65
C ARG A 367 -2.58 -9.10 9.64
N ALA A 368 -3.56 -9.53 10.43
CA ALA A 368 -3.39 -10.64 11.34
C ALA A 368 -3.09 -11.97 10.60
N GLU A 369 -3.82 -12.25 9.51
CA GLU A 369 -3.67 -13.44 8.69
C GLU A 369 -2.34 -13.47 7.93
N GLU A 370 -1.91 -12.37 7.33
CA GLU A 370 -0.60 -12.24 6.67
C GLU A 370 0.56 -12.54 7.63
N ASN A 371 0.46 -12.07 8.85
CA ASN A 371 1.47 -12.37 9.86
C ASN A 371 1.54 -13.86 10.24
N THR A 372 0.51 -14.65 9.94
CA THR A 372 0.51 -16.10 10.16
C THR A 372 0.96 -16.89 8.92
N SER A 373 0.64 -16.40 7.73
CA SER A 373 0.82 -17.13 6.45
C SER A 373 2.24 -17.00 5.88
N VAL A 374 2.91 -15.87 6.12
CA VAL A 374 4.28 -15.65 5.64
C VAL A 374 5.29 -16.21 6.63
N LYS A 375 5.65 -17.49 6.44
CA LYS A 375 6.73 -18.13 7.21
C LYS A 375 8.01 -17.28 7.11
N GLY A 376 8.47 -16.76 8.25
CA GLY A 376 9.71 -16.00 8.36
C GLY A 376 9.54 -14.49 8.64
N GLN A 377 8.51 -13.81 8.13
CA GLN A 377 8.36 -12.36 8.32
C GLN A 377 8.02 -12.00 9.78
N THR A 378 7.01 -12.64 10.36
CA THR A 378 6.65 -12.42 11.78
C THR A 378 7.79 -12.85 12.72
N GLY A 379 8.49 -13.94 12.41
CA GLY A 379 9.67 -14.37 13.15
C GLY A 379 10.80 -13.34 13.07
N ARG A 380 11.02 -12.73 11.91
CA ARG A 380 11.99 -11.67 11.68
C ARG A 380 11.65 -10.42 12.51
N GLU A 381 10.42 -9.92 12.40
CA GLU A 381 9.93 -8.75 13.14
C GLU A 381 10.06 -8.96 14.66
N LEU A 382 9.59 -10.09 15.16
CA LEU A 382 9.66 -10.44 16.58
C LEU A 382 11.12 -10.53 17.09
N GLY A 383 12.01 -11.12 16.28
CA GLY A 383 13.44 -11.22 16.59
C GLY A 383 14.12 -9.86 16.71
N LEU A 384 13.82 -8.93 15.79
CA LEU A 384 14.35 -7.57 15.82
C LEU A 384 13.83 -6.77 17.02
N ILE A 385 12.53 -6.88 17.35
CA ILE A 385 11.96 -6.24 18.54
C ILE A 385 12.62 -6.78 19.82
N GLN A 386 12.86 -8.10 19.90
CA GLN A 386 13.55 -8.71 21.06
C GLN A 386 14.99 -8.22 21.17
N ALA A 387 15.72 -8.13 20.05
CA ALA A 387 17.09 -7.62 20.02
C ALA A 387 17.15 -6.18 20.53
N GLU A 388 16.22 -5.33 20.08
CA GLU A 388 16.15 -3.93 20.52
C GLU A 388 15.82 -3.79 22.01
N LEU A 389 14.84 -4.55 22.51
CA LEU A 389 14.52 -4.56 23.93
C LEU A 389 15.71 -5.01 24.79
N LYS A 390 16.53 -5.96 24.30
CA LYS A 390 17.77 -6.40 24.96
C LYS A 390 18.84 -5.31 24.93
N ARG A 391 19.07 -4.69 23.76
CA ARG A 391 20.02 -3.59 23.57
C ARG A 391 19.73 -2.43 24.54
N ARG A 392 18.47 -1.96 24.60
CA ARG A 392 18.07 -0.87 25.50
C ARG A 392 18.27 -1.20 26.99
N LYS A 393 18.07 -2.47 27.38
CA LYS A 393 18.33 -2.90 28.74
C LYS A 393 19.83 -2.90 29.10
N SER A 394 20.72 -3.24 28.16
CA SER A 394 22.16 -3.19 28.38
C SER A 394 22.66 -1.75 28.52
N VAL A 395 22.19 -0.84 27.62
CA VAL A 395 22.55 0.59 27.72
C VAL A 395 22.05 1.27 28.99
N ALA A 396 20.90 0.87 29.52
CA ALA A 396 20.37 1.44 30.78
C ALA A 396 21.09 0.91 32.03
N ARG A 397 21.98 -0.08 31.89
CA ARG A 397 22.78 -0.68 32.99
C ARG A 397 24.26 -0.25 32.99
N SER A 398 24.71 0.27 31.82
CA SER A 398 26.01 0.94 31.68
C SER A 398 25.92 2.42 32.02
#